data_2026b0c3e68c68592e1edf0d81d0d2c6
#
_entry.id   2026b0c3e68c68592e1edf0d81d0d2c6
#
_cell.length_a   1.000
_cell.length_b   1.000
_cell.length_c   1.000
_cell.angle_alpha   90.00
_cell.angle_beta   90.00
_cell.angle_gamma   90.00
#
_symmetry.space_group_name_H-M   'P 1'
#
loop_
_entity.id
_entity.type
_entity.pdbx_description
1 polymer ?
#
loop_
_entity_poly.entity_id
_entity_poly.type
_entity_poly.pdbx_seq_one_letter_code
_entity_poly.pdbx_strand_id
1 'polypeptide(L)'
;AEIMFKNWVTEKDVTKFLSWQPHKDVGETKQLLIDWIKSYDKQDFYFWTIELKDSHELVGDISVVSLDEATESVELGYGIGSRWWGKGITAEAGRALVKFFFEEVKVKRVYAKHAAGNPNSGSVMQKMGMKKEGIIRQSGTCNQGIVDEVYYSILRNEYFSNDN
;
A
#
# COMPACT_ATOMS: atom_id res chain seq x y z
N ALA A 1 12.97 -13.52 -1.94
CA ALA A 1 13.82 -12.47 -1.34
C ALA A 1 14.71 -11.79 -2.38
N GLU A 2 15.40 -12.54 -3.21
CA GLU A 2 16.32 -12.02 -4.24
C GLU A 2 15.59 -11.11 -5.24
N ILE A 3 14.38 -11.48 -5.65
CA ILE A 3 13.57 -10.70 -6.59
C ILE A 3 13.09 -9.40 -5.92
N MET A 4 12.59 -9.49 -4.70
CA MET A 4 12.18 -8.34 -3.91
C MET A 4 13.34 -7.37 -3.69
N PHE A 5 14.50 -7.88 -3.29
CA PHE A 5 15.72 -7.13 -3.09
C PHE A 5 16.14 -6.40 -4.36
N LYS A 6 16.12 -7.08 -5.50
CA LYS A 6 16.49 -6.53 -6.80
C LYS A 6 15.49 -5.48 -7.30
N ASN A 7 14.19 -5.68 -7.08
CA ASN A 7 13.16 -4.99 -7.85
C ASN A 7 12.59 -3.74 -7.16
N TRP A 8 12.64 -3.61 -5.82
CA TRP A 8 12.11 -2.39 -5.19
C TRP A 8 12.71 -2.01 -3.82
N VAL A 9 13.08 -2.96 -2.94
CA VAL A 9 13.42 -2.59 -1.56
C VAL A 9 14.82 -1.94 -1.40
N THR A 10 15.66 -1.97 -2.43
CA THR A 10 16.96 -1.30 -2.44
C THR A 10 16.90 0.11 -3.02
N GLU A 11 15.80 0.46 -3.69
CA GLU A 11 15.69 1.71 -4.42
C GLU A 11 15.41 2.89 -3.48
N LYS A 12 16.34 3.86 -3.44
CA LYS A 12 16.17 5.07 -2.62
C LYS A 12 14.96 5.91 -3.03
N ASP A 13 14.62 5.95 -4.31
CA ASP A 13 13.47 6.69 -4.80
C ASP A 13 12.15 6.02 -4.37
N VAL A 14 12.10 4.70 -4.30
CA VAL A 14 10.95 3.93 -3.79
C VAL A 14 10.79 4.15 -2.30
N THR A 15 11.88 4.07 -1.53
CA THR A 15 11.83 4.18 -0.06
C THR A 15 11.76 5.61 0.44
N LYS A 16 11.98 6.61 -0.41
CA LYS A 16 12.05 8.03 -0.04
C LYS A 16 10.94 8.50 0.89
N PHE A 17 9.71 8.07 0.62
CA PHE A 17 8.52 8.44 1.40
C PHE A 17 7.97 7.29 2.26
N LEU A 18 8.76 6.24 2.47
CA LEU A 18 8.43 5.12 3.34
C LEU A 18 9.08 5.30 4.72
N SER A 19 8.58 4.56 5.71
CA SER A 19 9.08 4.59 7.08
C SER A 19 10.32 3.72 7.31
N TRP A 20 10.71 2.91 6.32
CA TRP A 20 11.85 1.99 6.39
C TRP A 20 12.93 2.36 5.37
N GLN A 21 14.19 2.06 5.71
CA GLN A 21 15.35 2.36 4.88
C GLN A 21 15.53 1.33 3.76
N PRO A 22 16.17 1.68 2.64
CA PRO A 22 16.56 0.70 1.63
C PRO A 22 17.33 -0.45 2.27
N HIS A 23 16.97 -1.69 1.90
CA HIS A 23 17.70 -2.86 2.38
C HIS A 23 19.15 -2.86 1.90
N LYS A 24 20.08 -3.22 2.77
CA LYS A 24 21.51 -3.21 2.51
C LYS A 24 22.00 -4.49 1.84
N ASP A 25 21.35 -5.60 2.17
CA ASP A 25 21.65 -6.92 1.62
C ASP A 25 20.41 -7.79 1.55
N VAL A 26 20.52 -8.89 0.83
CA VAL A 26 19.40 -9.85 0.64
C VAL A 26 19.03 -10.57 1.94
N GLY A 27 19.92 -10.62 2.92
CA GLY A 27 19.67 -11.23 4.22
C GLY A 27 18.60 -10.47 5.00
N GLU A 28 18.64 -9.12 4.97
CA GLU A 28 17.58 -8.29 5.55
C GLU A 28 16.22 -8.62 4.92
N THR A 29 16.16 -8.74 3.60
CA THR A 29 14.93 -9.09 2.88
C THR A 29 14.44 -10.50 3.25
N LYS A 30 15.36 -11.47 3.36
CA LYS A 30 15.02 -12.83 3.80
C LYS A 30 14.43 -12.85 5.20
N GLN A 31 15.07 -12.16 6.13
CA GLN A 31 14.58 -12.11 7.52
C GLN A 31 13.18 -11.47 7.59
N LEU A 32 12.96 -10.38 6.88
CA LEU A 32 11.66 -9.72 6.80
C LEU A 32 10.57 -10.68 6.27
N LEU A 33 10.85 -11.40 5.19
CA LEU A 33 9.91 -12.38 4.63
C LEU A 33 9.62 -13.54 5.58
N ILE A 34 10.63 -14.03 6.34
CA ILE A 34 10.43 -15.07 7.37
C ILE A 34 9.47 -14.55 8.45
N ASP A 35 9.62 -13.31 8.89
CA ASP A 35 8.77 -12.74 9.93
C ASP A 35 7.34 -12.46 9.42
N TRP A 36 7.19 -12.06 8.17
CA TRP A 36 5.87 -11.94 7.53
C TRP A 36 5.18 -13.29 7.36
N ILE A 37 5.90 -14.34 6.93
CA ILE A 37 5.35 -15.70 6.82
C ILE A 37 4.82 -16.19 8.16
N LYS A 38 5.55 -15.98 9.26
CA LYS A 38 5.06 -16.29 10.62
C LYS A 38 3.84 -15.47 11.03
N SER A 39 3.71 -14.26 10.46
CA SER A 39 2.60 -13.38 10.79
C SER A 39 1.29 -13.77 10.11
N TYR A 40 1.30 -14.64 9.10
CA TYR A 40 0.07 -15.15 8.47
C TYR A 40 -0.79 -16.03 9.39
N ASP A 41 -0.25 -16.50 10.52
CA ASP A 41 -1.04 -17.16 11.56
C ASP A 41 -1.96 -16.19 12.33
N LYS A 42 -1.76 -14.87 12.17
CA LYS A 42 -2.60 -13.83 12.77
C LYS A 42 -3.77 -13.49 11.85
N GLN A 43 -4.95 -13.29 12.43
CA GLN A 43 -6.18 -13.00 11.66
C GLN A 43 -6.21 -11.59 11.04
N ASP A 44 -5.37 -10.69 11.51
CA ASP A 44 -5.31 -9.27 11.10
C ASP A 44 -4.11 -8.95 10.19
N PHE A 45 -3.32 -9.96 9.80
CA PHE A 45 -2.16 -9.77 8.94
C PHE A 45 -2.52 -10.01 7.47
N TYR A 46 -2.45 -8.96 6.67
CA TYR A 46 -2.74 -8.98 5.23
C TYR A 46 -1.58 -8.37 4.46
N PHE A 47 -0.89 -9.17 3.69
CA PHE A 47 0.22 -8.75 2.85
C PHE A 47 0.23 -9.54 1.54
N TRP A 48 0.36 -8.86 0.41
CA TRP A 48 0.42 -9.49 -0.91
C TRP A 48 1.55 -8.91 -1.74
N THR A 49 2.19 -9.78 -2.50
CA THR A 49 3.11 -9.38 -3.57
C THR A 49 2.33 -9.14 -4.86
N ILE A 50 2.72 -8.11 -5.59
CA ILE A 50 2.15 -7.80 -6.90
C ILE A 50 2.97 -8.50 -7.97
N GLU A 51 2.34 -9.41 -8.72
CA GLU A 51 2.92 -10.15 -9.84
C GLU A 51 2.27 -9.73 -11.16
N LEU A 52 3.08 -9.53 -12.19
CA LEU A 52 2.59 -9.30 -13.55
C LEU A 52 2.14 -10.63 -14.17
N LYS A 53 0.89 -10.68 -14.67
CA LYS A 53 0.29 -11.92 -15.20
C LYS A 53 1.05 -12.52 -16.39
N ASP A 54 1.56 -11.67 -17.28
CA ASP A 54 2.19 -12.12 -18.52
C ASP A 54 3.62 -12.62 -18.32
N SER A 55 4.38 -11.97 -17.44
CA SER A 55 5.81 -12.27 -17.25
C SER A 55 6.12 -13.01 -15.94
N HIS A 56 5.14 -13.15 -15.05
CA HIS A 56 5.32 -13.65 -13.68
C HIS A 56 6.38 -12.88 -12.87
N GLU A 57 6.63 -11.64 -13.26
CA GLU A 57 7.60 -10.79 -12.59
C GLU A 57 6.98 -10.14 -11.35
N LEU A 58 7.64 -10.30 -10.19
CA LEU A 58 7.25 -9.64 -8.94
C LEU A 58 7.74 -8.20 -8.96
N VAL A 59 6.84 -7.24 -8.81
CA VAL A 59 7.12 -5.82 -9.09
C VAL A 59 6.93 -4.91 -7.88
N GLY A 60 6.29 -5.40 -6.82
CA GLY A 60 5.98 -4.62 -5.63
C GLY A 60 5.13 -5.39 -4.64
N ASP A 61 4.59 -4.67 -3.68
CA ASP A 61 3.72 -5.22 -2.64
C ASP A 61 2.57 -4.26 -2.32
N ILE A 62 1.53 -4.81 -1.69
CA ILE A 62 0.41 -4.08 -1.12
C ILE A 62 -0.07 -4.80 0.14
N SER A 63 -0.35 -4.05 1.20
CA SER A 63 -0.66 -4.62 2.51
C SER A 63 -1.65 -3.77 3.30
N VAL A 64 -2.16 -4.35 4.37
CA VAL A 64 -2.86 -3.61 5.42
C VAL A 64 -1.82 -3.08 6.40
N VAL A 65 -1.81 -1.76 6.57
CA VAL A 65 -0.96 -1.06 7.53
C VAL A 65 -1.62 -1.02 8.91
N SER A 66 -2.95 -0.85 8.92
CA SER A 66 -3.75 -0.79 10.14
C SER A 66 -5.17 -1.30 9.86
N LEU A 67 -5.71 -2.04 10.82
CA LEU A 67 -7.11 -2.48 10.84
C LEU A 67 -7.70 -2.01 12.17
N ASP A 68 -8.77 -1.23 12.10
CA ASP A 68 -9.50 -0.73 13.27
C ASP A 68 -10.88 -1.37 13.30
N GLU A 69 -11.07 -2.32 14.23
CA GLU A 69 -12.32 -3.04 14.40
C GLU A 69 -13.45 -2.13 14.92
N ALA A 70 -13.13 -1.10 15.71
CA ALA A 70 -14.15 -0.22 16.28
C ALA A 70 -14.81 0.65 15.21
N THR A 71 -14.05 1.08 14.21
CA THR A 71 -14.55 1.86 13.09
C THR A 71 -14.79 1.01 11.84
N GLU A 72 -14.47 -0.29 11.89
CA GLU A 72 -14.52 -1.22 10.75
C GLU A 72 -13.78 -0.64 9.53
N SER A 73 -12.57 -0.10 9.77
CA SER A 73 -11.76 0.56 8.74
C SER A 73 -10.42 -0.13 8.54
N VAL A 74 -9.90 -0.03 7.32
CA VAL A 74 -8.61 -0.60 6.93
C VAL A 74 -7.74 0.43 6.21
N GLU A 75 -6.48 0.56 6.63
CA GLU A 75 -5.47 1.36 5.96
C GLU A 75 -4.65 0.50 5.01
N LEU A 76 -4.58 0.88 3.73
CA LEU A 76 -3.73 0.24 2.74
C LEU A 76 -2.41 0.97 2.58
N GLY A 77 -1.32 0.19 2.52
CA GLY A 77 0.01 0.65 2.12
C GLY A 77 0.51 -0.13 0.92
N TYR A 78 1.39 0.46 0.12
CA TYR A 78 1.95 -0.20 -1.06
C TYR A 78 3.33 0.36 -1.42
N GLY A 79 4.12 -0.49 -2.06
CA GLY A 79 5.38 -0.15 -2.70
C GLY A 79 5.52 -0.84 -4.05
N ILE A 80 6.11 -0.17 -5.02
CA ILE A 80 6.39 -0.74 -6.34
C ILE A 80 7.71 -0.19 -6.88
N GLY A 81 8.50 -1.03 -7.52
CA GLY A 81 9.76 -0.63 -8.12
C GLY A 81 9.58 0.49 -9.15
N SER A 82 10.54 1.42 -9.19
CA SER A 82 10.47 2.64 -10.00
C SER A 82 10.27 2.36 -11.50
N ARG A 83 10.81 1.26 -11.99
CA ARG A 83 10.69 0.77 -13.37
C ARG A 83 9.23 0.53 -13.80
N TRP A 84 8.32 0.32 -12.85
CA TRP A 84 6.90 0.06 -13.10
C TRP A 84 5.97 1.23 -12.75
N TRP A 85 6.54 2.39 -12.37
CA TRP A 85 5.75 3.58 -12.11
C TRP A 85 4.98 4.06 -13.35
N GLY A 86 3.85 4.71 -13.12
CA GLY A 86 3.03 5.30 -14.19
C GLY A 86 2.19 4.30 -14.99
N LYS A 87 2.37 2.98 -14.80
CA LYS A 87 1.71 1.93 -15.60
C LYS A 87 0.34 1.50 -15.06
N GLY A 88 -0.12 2.05 -13.94
CA GLY A 88 -1.44 1.73 -13.36
C GLY A 88 -1.50 0.44 -12.55
N ILE A 89 -0.41 -0.32 -12.44
CA ILE A 89 -0.33 -1.64 -11.79
C ILE A 89 -0.79 -1.57 -10.33
N THR A 90 -0.23 -0.65 -9.55
CA THR A 90 -0.61 -0.49 -8.12
C THR A 90 -2.07 -0.12 -7.96
N ALA A 91 -2.61 0.72 -8.85
CA ALA A 91 -4.03 1.09 -8.80
C ALA A 91 -4.95 -0.09 -9.14
N GLU A 92 -4.54 -0.97 -10.07
CA GLU A 92 -5.26 -2.20 -10.40
C GLU A 92 -5.28 -3.15 -9.21
N ALA A 93 -4.12 -3.44 -8.60
CA ALA A 93 -4.02 -4.26 -7.40
C ALA A 93 -4.84 -3.67 -6.24
N GLY A 94 -4.76 -2.36 -6.02
CA GLY A 94 -5.51 -1.67 -4.98
C GLY A 94 -7.02 -1.73 -5.17
N ARG A 95 -7.53 -1.62 -6.41
CA ARG A 95 -8.97 -1.82 -6.68
C ARG A 95 -9.43 -3.24 -6.33
N ALA A 96 -8.60 -4.25 -6.61
CA ALA A 96 -8.92 -5.63 -6.22
C ALA A 96 -9.02 -5.79 -4.70
N LEU A 97 -8.14 -5.12 -3.93
CA LEU A 97 -8.22 -5.13 -2.47
C LEU A 97 -9.38 -4.31 -1.92
N VAL A 98 -9.69 -3.15 -2.50
CA VAL A 98 -10.90 -2.38 -2.15
C VAL A 98 -12.15 -3.26 -2.29
N LYS A 99 -12.27 -3.98 -3.42
CA LYS A 99 -13.33 -4.95 -3.64
C LYS A 99 -13.34 -6.03 -2.57
N PHE A 100 -12.20 -6.69 -2.32
CA PHE A 100 -12.07 -7.75 -1.32
C PHE A 100 -12.50 -7.28 0.08
N PHE A 101 -12.05 -6.11 0.53
CA PHE A 101 -12.38 -5.60 1.85
C PHE A 101 -13.87 -5.23 1.98
N PHE A 102 -14.51 -4.73 0.93
CA PHE A 102 -15.94 -4.42 0.99
C PHE A 102 -16.84 -5.64 0.81
N GLU A 103 -16.49 -6.57 -0.06
CA GLU A 103 -17.37 -7.70 -0.39
C GLU A 103 -17.16 -8.90 0.52
N GLU A 104 -15.91 -9.21 0.92
CA GLU A 104 -15.57 -10.40 1.72
C GLU A 104 -15.40 -10.05 3.20
N VAL A 105 -14.53 -9.08 3.51
CA VAL A 105 -14.25 -8.68 4.91
C VAL A 105 -15.36 -7.79 5.47
N LYS A 106 -16.08 -7.07 4.60
CA LYS A 106 -17.26 -6.24 4.93
C LYS A 106 -16.95 -5.01 5.77
N VAL A 107 -15.74 -4.47 5.66
CA VAL A 107 -15.38 -3.20 6.31
C VAL A 107 -16.28 -2.04 5.84
N LYS A 108 -16.36 -0.97 6.63
CA LYS A 108 -17.12 0.24 6.28
C LYS A 108 -16.30 1.26 5.50
N ARG A 109 -14.98 1.22 5.67
CA ARG A 109 -14.06 2.23 5.12
C ARG A 109 -12.74 1.59 4.71
N VAL A 110 -12.27 1.91 3.51
CA VAL A 110 -10.90 1.64 3.07
C VAL A 110 -10.21 2.99 2.85
N TYR A 111 -9.04 3.19 3.44
CA TYR A 111 -8.31 4.44 3.31
C TYR A 111 -6.82 4.20 3.08
N ALA A 112 -6.15 5.23 2.63
CA ALA A 112 -4.71 5.27 2.51
C ALA A 112 -4.24 6.71 2.69
N LYS A 113 -2.97 6.89 3.01
CA LYS A 113 -2.35 8.21 3.15
C LYS A 113 -0.98 8.25 2.51
N HIS A 114 -0.53 9.43 2.18
CA HIS A 114 0.82 9.64 1.64
C HIS A 114 1.42 10.96 2.15
N ALA A 115 2.75 11.01 2.20
CA ALA A 115 3.46 12.27 2.44
C ALA A 115 3.08 13.31 1.39
N ALA A 116 2.77 14.54 1.78
CA ALA A 116 2.34 15.59 0.86
C ALA A 116 3.32 15.83 -0.30
N GLY A 117 4.61 15.53 -0.08
CA GLY A 117 5.65 15.56 -1.12
C GLY A 117 5.60 14.41 -2.13
N ASN A 118 4.67 13.43 -1.99
CA ASN A 118 4.50 12.29 -2.89
C ASN A 118 3.15 12.31 -3.65
N PRO A 119 2.91 13.25 -4.57
CA PRO A 119 1.63 13.38 -5.27
C PRO A 119 1.29 12.16 -6.16
N ASN A 120 2.30 11.38 -6.58
CA ASN A 120 2.09 10.18 -7.36
C ASN A 120 1.29 9.11 -6.59
N SER A 121 1.54 8.98 -5.28
CA SER A 121 0.76 8.08 -4.42
C SER A 121 -0.70 8.54 -4.33
N GLY A 122 -0.97 9.84 -4.21
CA GLY A 122 -2.31 10.39 -4.26
C GLY A 122 -3.05 10.09 -5.57
N SER A 123 -2.33 10.15 -6.70
CA SER A 123 -2.89 9.77 -8.00
C SER A 123 -3.27 8.28 -8.08
N VAL A 124 -2.50 7.40 -7.42
CA VAL A 124 -2.82 5.97 -7.30
C VAL A 124 -4.09 5.79 -6.48
N MET A 125 -4.22 6.46 -5.34
CA MET A 125 -5.40 6.39 -4.46
C MET A 125 -6.68 6.87 -5.19
N GLN A 126 -6.59 7.96 -5.96
CA GLN A 126 -7.72 8.42 -6.80
C GLN A 126 -8.12 7.36 -7.83
N LYS A 127 -7.14 6.69 -8.46
CA LYS A 127 -7.42 5.61 -9.42
C LYS A 127 -7.97 4.34 -8.76
N MET A 128 -7.80 4.17 -7.45
CA MET A 128 -8.48 3.13 -6.66
C MET A 128 -9.94 3.48 -6.35
N GLY A 129 -10.38 4.69 -6.67
CA GLY A 129 -11.73 5.19 -6.38
C GLY A 129 -11.82 5.98 -5.08
N MET A 130 -10.70 6.25 -4.42
CA MET A 130 -10.68 7.01 -3.17
C MET A 130 -10.81 8.50 -3.41
N LYS A 131 -11.51 9.19 -2.51
CA LYS A 131 -11.66 10.64 -2.47
C LYS A 131 -10.68 11.24 -1.48
N LYS A 132 -10.10 12.39 -1.83
CA LYS A 132 -9.26 13.16 -0.90
C LYS A 132 -10.10 13.72 0.22
N GLU A 133 -9.69 13.49 1.47
CA GLU A 133 -10.37 14.01 2.66
C GLU A 133 -9.72 15.28 3.20
N GLY A 134 -8.39 15.34 3.17
CA GLY A 134 -7.68 16.49 3.71
C GLY A 134 -6.19 16.28 3.87
N ILE A 135 -5.56 17.25 4.51
CA ILE A 135 -4.14 17.23 4.87
C ILE A 135 -4.02 17.40 6.38
N ILE A 136 -3.29 16.51 7.03
CA ILE A 136 -2.94 16.63 8.44
C ILE A 136 -1.48 17.04 8.53
N ARG A 137 -1.23 18.20 9.14
CA ARG A 137 0.12 18.76 9.21
C ARG A 137 0.96 17.99 10.21
N GLN A 138 2.21 17.68 9.83
CA GLN A 138 3.23 17.03 10.67
C GLN A 138 2.74 15.75 11.37
N SER A 139 1.90 14.97 10.69
CA SER A 139 1.25 13.78 11.24
C SER A 139 1.99 12.48 10.96
N GLY A 140 2.96 12.50 10.06
CA GLY A 140 3.70 11.32 9.69
C GLY A 140 5.22 11.51 9.71
N THR A 141 5.91 10.38 9.63
CA THR A 141 7.36 10.33 9.47
C THR A 141 7.73 9.42 8.32
N CYS A 142 8.73 9.79 7.58
CA CYS A 142 9.32 8.98 6.51
C CYS A 142 10.82 9.26 6.39
N ASN A 143 11.48 8.73 5.38
CA ASN A 143 12.91 8.97 5.16
C ASN A 143 13.27 10.43 4.84
N GLN A 144 12.28 11.31 4.68
CA GLN A 144 12.46 12.76 4.55
C GLN A 144 12.22 13.51 5.88
N GLY A 145 12.05 12.79 7.01
CA GLY A 145 11.74 13.35 8.32
C GLY A 145 10.24 13.47 8.58
N ILE A 146 9.84 14.47 9.36
CA ILE A 146 8.43 14.75 9.68
C ILE A 146 7.76 15.37 8.46
N VAL A 147 6.59 14.86 8.09
CA VAL A 147 5.86 15.28 6.90
C VAL A 147 4.38 15.53 7.19
N ASP A 148 3.77 16.37 6.37
CA ASP A 148 2.32 16.47 6.27
C ASP A 148 1.81 15.23 5.52
N GLU A 149 0.69 14.65 5.96
CA GLU A 149 0.05 13.51 5.31
C GLU A 149 -1.27 13.91 4.66
N VAL A 150 -1.47 13.43 3.45
CA VAL A 150 -2.70 13.61 2.69
C VAL A 150 -3.51 12.32 2.76
N TYR A 151 -4.74 12.42 3.26
CA TYR A 151 -5.65 11.29 3.47
C TYR A 151 -6.62 11.14 2.31
N TYR A 152 -6.82 9.90 1.91
CA TYR A 152 -7.79 9.48 0.91
C TYR A 152 -8.58 8.29 1.42
N SER A 153 -9.87 8.21 1.09
CA SER A 153 -10.70 7.08 1.45
C SER A 153 -11.80 6.82 0.45
N ILE A 154 -12.38 5.63 0.57
CA ILE A 154 -13.65 5.25 -0.05
C ILE A 154 -14.52 4.59 1.03
N LEU A 155 -15.79 4.93 1.06
CA LEU A 155 -16.77 4.35 1.96
C LEU A 155 -17.53 3.23 1.26
N ARG A 156 -17.98 2.23 2.04
CA ARG A 156 -18.72 1.08 1.53
C ARG A 156 -19.95 1.47 0.71
N ASN A 157 -20.71 2.45 1.17
CA ASN A 157 -21.89 2.93 0.44
C ASN A 157 -21.53 3.61 -0.88
N GLU A 158 -20.42 4.31 -0.96
CA GLU A 158 -19.92 4.93 -2.20
C GLU A 158 -19.50 3.87 -3.22
N TYR A 159 -18.83 2.80 -2.75
CA TYR A 159 -18.40 1.69 -3.60
C TYR A 159 -19.59 1.04 -4.31
N PHE A 160 -20.62 0.64 -3.56
CA PHE A 160 -21.80 0.00 -4.14
C PHE A 160 -22.76 0.93 -4.90
N SER A 161 -22.67 2.27 -4.70
CA SER A 161 -23.47 3.24 -5.46
C SER A 161 -22.92 3.53 -6.85
N ASN A 162 -21.64 3.28 -7.09
CA ASN A 162 -20.99 3.49 -8.39
C ASN A 162 -21.15 2.29 -9.36
N ASP A 163 -21.71 1.17 -8.89
CA ASP A 163 -21.96 -0.04 -9.70
C ASP A 163 -23.38 -0.07 -10.32
N ASN A 164 -24.15 1.05 -10.25
CA ASN A 164 -25.49 1.21 -10.86
C ASN A 164 -25.46 2.11 -12.10
#